data_5eaded5eda65fa667e4f0fd9c28ff744
#
_entry.id   5eaded5eda65fa667e4f0fd9c28ff744
#
_cell.length_a   1.000
_cell.length_b   1.000
_cell.length_c   1.000
_cell.angle_alpha   90.00
_cell.angle_beta   90.00
_cell.angle_gamma   90.00
#
_symmetry.space_group_name_H-M   'P 1'
#
loop_
_entity.id
_entity.type
_entity.pdbx_description
1 polymer ?
#
loop_
_entity_poly.entity_id
_entity_poly.type
_entity_poly.pdbx_seq_one_letter_code
_entity_poly.pdbx_strand_id
1 'polypeptide(L)'
;MGGQGGETPDDGDATTLEGDTLDLGFDADFSTLNITSTTTNVDGNESYSGTIQMDDGTLLEFSEIENIICFTPGTRIATPMGARDIATLKVGDLVVTRDYGLQPIRWIQQRTVPAMDRFAPIRSPGVVTGQERDLLVSPQHRMMFQGYRAELLFGESEVLVAAKHLVDGKLVTQDAGGDVTYIHMMFEEHEVVYAEGAATESFHPGEVGLSAVSYPAREKLFALFPELRSNIGGYGQTARRYLKRHEAELLSV
;
A
#
# COMPACT_ATOMS: atom_id res chain seq x y z
N MET A 1 19.36 -10.49 25.15
CA MET A 1 19.87 -9.12 25.37
C MET A 1 18.89 -8.18 24.70
N GLY A 2 18.19 -7.37 25.50
CA GLY A 2 17.10 -6.52 25.03
C GLY A 2 17.55 -5.45 24.05
N GLY A 3 16.89 -5.36 22.90
CA GLY A 3 17.00 -4.23 22.00
C GLY A 3 16.32 -3.03 22.63
N GLN A 4 17.06 -1.98 22.90
CA GLN A 4 16.50 -0.69 23.30
C GLN A 4 15.98 0.00 22.04
N GLY A 5 14.66 0.27 22.02
CA GLY A 5 14.08 1.24 21.11
C GLY A 5 14.67 2.62 21.40
N GLY A 6 15.35 3.20 20.42
CA GLY A 6 15.85 4.56 20.52
C GLY A 6 14.71 5.54 20.25
N GLU A 7 14.24 6.23 21.29
CA GLU A 7 13.47 7.46 21.11
C GLU A 7 14.42 8.53 20.53
N THR A 8 14.12 9.02 19.33
CA THR A 8 14.69 10.27 18.85
C THR A 8 13.84 11.42 19.41
N PRO A 9 14.46 12.48 19.98
CA PRO A 9 13.70 13.61 20.49
C PRO A 9 13.01 14.33 19.33
N ASP A 10 11.73 14.61 19.50
CA ASP A 10 10.94 15.54 18.71
C ASP A 10 11.62 16.92 18.70
N ASP A 11 12.16 17.33 17.57
CA ASP A 11 12.79 18.64 17.36
C ASP A 11 11.84 19.71 16.79
N GLY A 12 10.55 19.44 16.82
CA GLY A 12 9.51 20.49 16.66
C GLY A 12 9.37 21.10 15.28
N ASP A 13 9.83 20.45 14.21
CA ASP A 13 9.58 20.91 12.84
C ASP A 13 8.34 20.22 12.26
N ALA A 14 7.27 21.01 12.11
CA ALA A 14 5.89 20.59 11.84
C ALA A 14 5.63 20.15 10.38
N THR A 15 6.56 19.52 9.68
CA THR A 15 6.40 19.20 8.25
C THR A 15 6.54 17.74 7.85
N THR A 16 6.85 16.82 8.77
CA THR A 16 6.90 15.38 8.45
C THR A 16 6.37 14.57 9.63
N LEU A 17 5.14 14.10 9.51
CA LEU A 17 4.62 13.05 10.39
C LEU A 17 5.09 11.71 9.84
N GLU A 18 6.20 11.24 10.35
CA GLU A 18 6.71 9.90 10.09
C GLU A 18 5.82 8.88 10.81
N GLY A 19 5.31 7.88 10.07
CA GLY A 19 4.58 6.75 10.65
C GLY A 19 5.55 5.64 11.06
N ASP A 20 5.39 5.12 12.26
CA ASP A 20 6.20 4.00 12.76
C ASP A 20 5.76 2.66 12.20
N THR A 21 6.72 1.76 12.06
CA THR A 21 6.56 0.46 11.43
C THR A 21 6.90 -0.68 12.37
N LEU A 22 6.01 -1.66 12.48
CA LEU A 22 6.29 -2.95 13.09
C LEU A 22 6.44 -4.04 12.04
N ASP A 23 7.63 -4.60 11.90
CA ASP A 23 7.88 -5.80 11.10
C ASP A 23 7.90 -7.03 12.01
N LEU A 24 6.86 -7.85 11.90
CA LEU A 24 6.69 -9.06 12.70
C LEU A 24 7.32 -10.32 12.08
N GLY A 25 7.85 -10.20 10.85
CA GLY A 25 8.40 -11.35 10.13
C GLY A 25 7.35 -12.45 9.88
N PHE A 26 7.84 -13.70 9.72
CA PHE A 26 7.00 -14.90 9.66
C PHE A 26 6.79 -15.54 11.04
N ASP A 27 7.40 -14.97 12.08
CA ASP A 27 7.51 -15.56 13.41
C ASP A 27 6.42 -15.03 14.37
N ALA A 28 5.29 -14.53 13.83
CA ALA A 28 4.19 -13.99 14.63
C ALA A 28 2.89 -14.75 14.37
N ASP A 29 2.23 -15.18 15.45
CA ASP A 29 0.88 -15.74 15.39
C ASP A 29 -0.16 -14.65 15.26
N PHE A 30 -0.55 -14.35 14.01
CA PHE A 30 -1.54 -13.32 13.70
C PHE A 30 -2.94 -13.60 14.26
N SER A 31 -3.25 -14.84 14.68
CA SER A 31 -4.51 -15.14 15.36
C SER A 31 -4.61 -14.49 16.74
N THR A 32 -3.46 -14.07 17.29
CA THR A 32 -3.35 -13.40 18.60
C THR A 32 -3.27 -11.88 18.49
N LEU A 33 -3.36 -11.33 17.27
CA LEU A 33 -3.33 -9.89 17.05
C LEU A 33 -4.48 -9.20 17.81
N ASN A 34 -4.11 -8.33 18.74
CA ASN A 34 -5.06 -7.55 19.53
C ASN A 34 -4.76 -6.05 19.38
N ILE A 35 -5.62 -5.35 18.64
CA ILE A 35 -5.53 -3.89 18.50
C ILE A 35 -6.12 -3.25 19.74
N THR A 36 -5.30 -2.54 20.50
CA THR A 36 -5.70 -1.88 21.76
C THR A 36 -6.10 -0.42 21.58
N SER A 37 -5.57 0.25 20.55
CA SER A 37 -5.97 1.62 20.21
C SER A 37 -5.78 1.90 18.73
N THR A 38 -6.60 2.82 18.23
CA THR A 38 -6.49 3.41 16.90
C THR A 38 -6.47 4.92 17.07
N THR A 39 -5.46 5.58 16.50
CA THR A 39 -5.38 7.05 16.46
C THR A 39 -5.43 7.50 15.01
N THR A 40 -6.05 8.67 14.77
CA THR A 40 -6.11 9.26 13.43
C THR A 40 -5.32 10.56 13.47
N ASN A 41 -4.31 10.67 12.63
CA ASN A 41 -3.51 11.90 12.53
C ASN A 41 -4.27 13.02 11.80
N VAL A 42 -3.69 14.22 11.79
CA VAL A 42 -4.30 15.41 11.14
C VAL A 42 -4.52 15.24 9.64
N ASP A 43 -3.84 14.30 9.01
CA ASP A 43 -3.95 13.98 7.59
C ASP A 43 -5.00 12.90 7.30
N GLY A 44 -5.65 12.38 8.35
CA GLY A 44 -6.69 11.35 8.25
C GLY A 44 -6.14 9.94 8.11
N ASN A 45 -4.84 9.72 8.32
CA ASN A 45 -4.25 8.40 8.39
C ASN A 45 -4.47 7.82 9.79
N GLU A 46 -4.78 6.53 9.85
CA GLU A 46 -4.96 5.80 11.08
C GLU A 46 -3.70 5.06 11.46
N SER A 47 -3.24 5.24 12.68
CA SER A 47 -2.18 4.47 13.31
C SER A 47 -2.77 3.52 14.33
N TYR A 48 -2.20 2.34 14.44
CA TYR A 48 -2.71 1.27 15.29
C TYR A 48 -1.66 0.86 16.32
N SER A 49 -2.10 0.66 17.55
CA SER A 49 -1.29 0.11 18.63
C SER A 49 -1.93 -1.16 19.16
N GLY A 50 -1.14 -2.10 19.58
CA GLY A 50 -1.67 -3.39 20.03
C GLY A 50 -0.61 -4.35 20.51
N THR A 51 -1.00 -5.62 20.58
CA THR A 51 -0.11 -6.73 20.95
C THR A 51 -0.29 -7.88 19.96
N ILE A 52 0.77 -8.66 19.77
CA ILE A 52 0.75 -9.91 19.03
C ILE A 52 1.72 -10.90 19.66
N GLN A 53 1.38 -12.18 19.67
CA GLN A 53 2.26 -13.22 20.13
C GLN A 53 3.18 -13.70 19.01
N MET A 54 4.47 -13.80 19.31
CA MET A 54 5.44 -14.40 18.40
C MET A 54 5.43 -15.91 18.53
N ASP A 55 5.88 -16.64 17.51
CA ASP A 55 5.93 -18.12 17.50
C ASP A 55 6.79 -18.69 18.62
N ASP A 56 7.75 -17.94 19.15
CA ASP A 56 8.56 -18.30 20.32
C ASP A 56 7.82 -18.09 21.66
N GLY A 57 6.56 -17.64 21.62
CA GLY A 57 5.73 -17.35 22.79
C GLY A 57 5.94 -15.94 23.38
N THR A 58 6.81 -15.12 22.82
CA THR A 58 7.01 -13.73 23.25
C THR A 58 5.80 -12.89 22.89
N LEU A 59 5.29 -12.07 23.81
CA LEU A 59 4.28 -11.05 23.52
C LEU A 59 4.99 -9.78 23.07
N LEU A 60 4.72 -9.38 21.81
CA LEU A 60 5.22 -8.13 21.27
C LEU A 60 4.14 -7.07 21.38
N GLU A 61 4.48 -5.92 22.00
CA GLU A 61 3.67 -4.72 21.97
C GLU A 61 4.11 -3.84 20.80
N PHE A 62 3.17 -3.27 20.09
CA PHE A 62 3.43 -2.34 19.00
C PHE A 62 2.56 -1.09 19.12
N SER A 63 3.06 0.02 18.62
CA SER A 63 2.35 1.29 18.59
C SER A 63 2.50 1.94 17.22
N GLU A 64 1.45 2.63 16.78
CA GLU A 64 1.45 3.53 15.61
C GLU A 64 1.84 2.91 14.27
N ILE A 65 1.31 1.71 13.95
CA ILE A 65 1.58 1.03 12.69
C ILE A 65 0.62 1.45 11.60
N GLU A 66 1.17 1.84 10.46
CA GLU A 66 0.44 2.29 9.27
C GLU A 66 0.66 1.35 8.06
N ASN A 67 -0.31 1.21 7.28
CA ASN A 67 -0.61 1.04 5.83
C ASN A 67 0.15 0.01 4.95
N ILE A 68 -0.65 -0.83 4.29
CA ILE A 68 -0.21 -1.80 3.25
C ILE A 68 -0.70 -1.33 1.87
N ILE A 69 0.18 -1.22 0.86
CA ILE A 69 -0.12 -0.88 -0.54
C ILE A 69 0.10 -2.11 -1.42
N CYS A 70 -0.98 -2.81 -1.79
CA CYS A 70 -0.86 -4.10 -2.48
C CYS A 70 -2.03 -4.43 -3.39
N PHE A 71 -1.74 -5.33 -4.34
CA PHE A 71 -2.73 -6.10 -5.10
C PHE A 71 -3.02 -7.45 -4.44
N THR A 72 -4.08 -8.11 -4.91
CA THR A 72 -4.38 -9.51 -4.54
C THR A 72 -4.11 -10.46 -5.71
N PRO A 73 -3.83 -11.76 -5.47
CA PRO A 73 -3.76 -12.77 -6.52
C PRO A 73 -5.02 -12.79 -7.39
N GLY A 74 -4.85 -13.06 -8.68
CA GLY A 74 -5.93 -13.01 -9.66
C GLY A 74 -6.12 -11.63 -10.31
N THR A 75 -5.52 -10.57 -9.74
CA THR A 75 -5.49 -9.24 -10.39
C THR A 75 -4.67 -9.30 -11.67
N ARG A 76 -5.26 -8.86 -12.77
CA ARG A 76 -4.61 -8.85 -14.07
C ARG A 76 -3.90 -7.53 -14.34
N ILE A 77 -2.59 -7.59 -14.46
CA ILE A 77 -1.72 -6.44 -14.78
C ILE A 77 -1.46 -6.40 -16.29
N ALA A 78 -1.55 -5.23 -16.89
CA ALA A 78 -1.29 -5.03 -18.31
C ALA A 78 0.19 -5.27 -18.65
N THR A 79 0.46 -6.17 -19.60
CA THR A 79 1.80 -6.49 -20.09
C THR A 79 1.83 -6.42 -21.62
N PRO A 80 3.01 -6.43 -22.28
CA PRO A 80 3.11 -6.46 -23.74
C PRO A 80 2.40 -7.65 -24.38
N MET A 81 2.24 -8.75 -23.63
CA MET A 81 1.60 -9.98 -24.09
C MET A 81 0.13 -10.09 -23.69
N GLY A 82 -0.49 -8.97 -23.30
CA GLY A 82 -1.84 -8.94 -22.73
C GLY A 82 -1.84 -8.92 -21.21
N ALA A 83 -3.02 -8.90 -20.61
CA ALA A 83 -3.17 -8.84 -19.16
C ALA A 83 -2.83 -10.20 -18.51
N ARG A 84 -1.90 -10.18 -17.53
CA ARG A 84 -1.43 -11.38 -16.81
C ARG A 84 -1.73 -11.27 -15.32
N ASP A 85 -2.07 -12.40 -14.70
CA ASP A 85 -2.21 -12.47 -13.24
C ASP A 85 -0.92 -12.04 -12.55
N ILE A 86 -1.01 -11.09 -11.62
CA ILE A 86 0.12 -10.55 -10.87
C ILE A 86 0.89 -11.66 -10.14
N ALA A 87 0.22 -12.70 -9.65
CA ALA A 87 0.85 -13.84 -8.98
C ALA A 87 1.80 -14.64 -9.89
N THR A 88 1.69 -14.46 -11.21
CA THR A 88 2.57 -15.11 -12.21
C THR A 88 3.73 -14.24 -12.65
N LEU A 89 3.73 -12.97 -12.29
CA LEU A 89 4.77 -12.01 -12.67
C LEU A 89 6.03 -12.21 -11.83
N LYS A 90 7.17 -11.84 -12.42
CA LYS A 90 8.50 -11.99 -11.82
C LYS A 90 9.33 -10.73 -12.07
N VAL A 91 10.38 -10.58 -11.28
CA VAL A 91 11.42 -9.57 -11.54
C VAL A 91 11.93 -9.70 -12.99
N GLY A 92 11.99 -8.58 -13.69
CA GLY A 92 12.36 -8.49 -15.11
C GLY A 92 11.20 -8.59 -16.10
N ASP A 93 10.01 -9.08 -15.70
CA ASP A 93 8.82 -9.03 -16.57
C ASP A 93 8.46 -7.58 -16.89
N LEU A 94 8.10 -7.31 -18.14
CA LEU A 94 7.71 -5.98 -18.59
C LEU A 94 6.23 -5.73 -18.30
N VAL A 95 5.94 -4.57 -17.72
CA VAL A 95 4.60 -4.09 -17.42
C VAL A 95 4.35 -2.78 -18.20
N VAL A 96 3.11 -2.59 -18.65
CA VAL A 96 2.67 -1.34 -19.28
C VAL A 96 2.44 -0.32 -18.19
N THR A 97 3.23 0.76 -18.20
CA THR A 97 3.06 1.91 -17.33
C THR A 97 2.44 3.08 -18.09
N ARG A 98 1.85 4.01 -17.35
CA ARG A 98 1.15 5.15 -17.93
C ARG A 98 2.09 6.15 -18.58
N ASP A 99 3.22 6.43 -17.91
CA ASP A 99 4.08 7.55 -18.27
C ASP A 99 5.32 7.11 -19.07
N TYR A 100 5.90 5.95 -18.76
CA TYR A 100 7.19 5.53 -19.30
C TYR A 100 7.11 4.28 -20.19
N GLY A 101 5.89 3.89 -20.61
CA GLY A 101 5.68 2.76 -21.49
C GLY A 101 5.96 1.42 -20.81
N LEU A 102 6.85 0.61 -21.37
CA LEU A 102 7.17 -0.71 -20.82
C LEU A 102 8.29 -0.61 -19.80
N GLN A 103 8.00 -0.92 -18.54
CA GLN A 103 8.98 -0.91 -17.46
C GLN A 103 9.16 -2.31 -16.87
N PRO A 104 10.41 -2.72 -16.58
CA PRO A 104 10.68 -4.01 -15.96
C PRO A 104 10.38 -3.94 -14.46
N ILE A 105 9.72 -4.98 -13.94
CA ILE A 105 9.55 -5.15 -12.50
C ILE A 105 10.94 -5.28 -11.87
N ARG A 106 11.25 -4.43 -10.90
CA ARG A 106 12.52 -4.44 -10.15
C ARG A 106 12.43 -5.31 -8.91
N TRP A 107 11.26 -5.32 -8.28
CA TRP A 107 11.00 -6.11 -7.09
C TRP A 107 9.52 -6.50 -7.04
N ILE A 108 9.25 -7.73 -6.62
CA ILE A 108 7.91 -8.26 -6.41
C ILE A 108 7.96 -9.25 -5.25
N GLN A 109 7.04 -9.11 -4.30
CA GLN A 109 6.94 -9.97 -3.13
C GLN A 109 5.49 -10.11 -2.70
N GLN A 110 5.19 -11.17 -1.95
CA GLN A 110 3.85 -11.42 -1.43
C GLN A 110 3.88 -11.75 0.06
N ARG A 111 2.77 -11.46 0.73
CA ARG A 111 2.52 -11.79 2.13
C ARG A 111 1.06 -12.15 2.31
N THR A 112 0.79 -13.17 3.14
CA THR A 112 -0.58 -13.55 3.55
C THR A 112 -0.82 -13.06 4.97
N VAL A 113 -1.99 -12.44 5.18
CA VAL A 113 -2.43 -11.90 6.47
C VAL A 113 -3.92 -12.18 6.67
N PRO A 114 -4.44 -12.23 7.91
CA PRO A 114 -5.88 -12.27 8.14
C PRO A 114 -6.59 -11.06 7.52
N ALA A 115 -7.67 -11.31 6.77
CA ALA A 115 -8.46 -10.25 6.13
C ALA A 115 -9.43 -9.63 7.14
N MET A 116 -8.89 -8.91 8.13
CA MET A 116 -9.65 -8.28 9.21
C MET A 116 -9.27 -6.80 9.32
N ASP A 117 -10.24 -5.97 9.68
CA ASP A 117 -10.05 -4.54 9.90
C ASP A 117 -9.26 -3.87 8.77
N ARG A 118 -8.14 -3.24 9.09
CA ARG A 118 -7.25 -2.56 8.13
C ARG A 118 -6.61 -3.48 7.08
N PHE A 119 -6.61 -4.79 7.29
CA PHE A 119 -6.10 -5.76 6.32
C PHE A 119 -7.20 -6.36 5.44
N ALA A 120 -8.46 -6.07 5.71
CA ALA A 120 -9.56 -6.52 4.87
C ALA A 120 -9.52 -5.77 3.53
N PRO A 121 -9.42 -6.48 2.38
CA PRO A 121 -9.27 -5.83 1.07
C PRO A 121 -10.51 -5.01 0.70
N ILE A 122 -10.28 -3.98 -0.11
CA ILE A 122 -11.34 -3.20 -0.74
C ILE A 122 -11.64 -3.82 -2.09
N ARG A 123 -12.91 -4.15 -2.29
CA ARG A 123 -13.46 -4.57 -3.57
C ARG A 123 -14.04 -3.36 -4.31
N SER A 124 -13.49 -3.07 -5.46
CA SER A 124 -14.03 -2.09 -6.40
C SER A 124 -14.61 -2.84 -7.60
N PRO A 125 -15.93 -2.84 -7.80
CA PRO A 125 -16.55 -3.53 -8.93
C PRO A 125 -16.09 -2.97 -10.27
N GLY A 126 -15.97 -3.82 -11.28
CA GLY A 126 -15.58 -3.42 -12.62
C GLY A 126 -16.48 -2.33 -13.22
N VAL A 127 -17.77 -2.31 -12.88
CA VAL A 127 -18.69 -1.26 -13.29
C VAL A 127 -18.30 0.14 -12.78
N VAL A 128 -17.67 0.23 -11.61
CA VAL A 128 -17.20 1.50 -11.03
C VAL A 128 -15.93 1.98 -11.71
N THR A 129 -15.03 1.04 -12.01
CA THR A 129 -13.75 1.33 -12.68
C THR A 129 -13.86 1.34 -14.20
N GLY A 130 -15.04 1.04 -14.76
CA GLY A 130 -15.26 0.93 -16.20
C GLY A 130 -14.68 -0.36 -16.80
N GLN A 131 -14.48 -1.39 -16.00
CA GLN A 131 -13.85 -2.66 -16.38
C GLN A 131 -14.83 -3.84 -16.29
N GLU A 132 -14.44 -4.98 -16.85
CA GLU A 132 -15.28 -6.19 -16.83
C GLU A 132 -15.18 -6.96 -15.50
N ARG A 133 -14.13 -6.75 -14.73
CA ARG A 133 -13.81 -7.51 -13.53
C ARG A 133 -13.64 -6.61 -12.31
N ASP A 134 -13.95 -7.16 -11.15
CA ASP A 134 -13.70 -6.50 -9.87
C ASP A 134 -12.20 -6.42 -9.61
N LEU A 135 -11.77 -5.31 -9.03
CA LEU A 135 -10.42 -5.11 -8.53
C LEU A 135 -10.42 -5.20 -7.00
N LEU A 136 -9.62 -6.12 -6.46
CA LEU A 136 -9.37 -6.25 -5.03
C LEU A 136 -7.98 -5.75 -4.70
N VAL A 137 -7.91 -4.77 -3.80
CA VAL A 137 -6.65 -4.15 -3.35
C VAL A 137 -6.66 -3.93 -1.85
N SER A 138 -5.50 -3.70 -1.28
CA SER A 138 -5.42 -3.28 0.12
C SER A 138 -6.07 -1.91 0.34
N PRO A 139 -6.54 -1.59 1.55
CA PRO A 139 -7.26 -0.33 1.83
C PRO A 139 -6.49 0.94 1.46
N GLN A 140 -5.17 0.91 1.58
CA GLN A 140 -4.32 2.06 1.27
C GLN A 140 -3.83 2.12 -0.18
N HIS A 141 -4.08 1.07 -0.96
CA HIS A 141 -3.75 1.08 -2.38
C HIS A 141 -4.49 2.19 -3.10
N ARG A 142 -3.79 2.95 -3.96
CA ARG A 142 -4.36 4.15 -4.55
C ARG A 142 -4.76 3.92 -6.00
N MET A 143 -5.99 4.34 -6.28
CA MET A 143 -6.58 4.38 -7.61
C MET A 143 -6.34 5.76 -8.21
N MET A 144 -6.03 5.81 -9.50
CA MET A 144 -5.87 7.09 -10.19
C MET A 144 -7.22 7.64 -10.63
N PHE A 145 -7.45 8.90 -10.31
CA PHE A 145 -8.57 9.69 -10.81
C PHE A 145 -8.07 10.78 -11.74
N GLN A 146 -8.80 11.01 -12.82
CA GLN A 146 -8.43 12.00 -13.83
C GLN A 146 -9.65 12.82 -14.29
N GLY A 147 -9.38 14.01 -14.80
CA GLY A 147 -10.36 14.84 -15.47
C GLY A 147 -10.59 16.19 -14.81
N TYR A 148 -11.59 16.92 -15.35
CA TYR A 148 -11.86 18.31 -15.01
C TYR A 148 -12.04 18.58 -13.50
N ARG A 149 -12.63 17.66 -12.77
CA ARG A 149 -12.83 17.85 -11.31
C ARG A 149 -11.51 17.83 -10.55
N ALA A 150 -10.60 16.92 -10.90
CA ALA A 150 -9.28 16.88 -10.29
C ALA A 150 -8.50 18.17 -10.59
N GLU A 151 -8.56 18.64 -11.83
CA GLU A 151 -7.91 19.89 -12.23
C GLU A 151 -8.52 21.11 -11.53
N LEU A 152 -9.85 21.19 -11.47
CA LEU A 152 -10.56 22.33 -10.85
C LEU A 152 -10.31 22.41 -9.33
N LEU A 153 -10.34 21.28 -8.63
CA LEU A 153 -10.26 21.24 -7.17
C LEU A 153 -8.83 21.23 -6.63
N PHE A 154 -7.91 20.62 -7.37
CA PHE A 154 -6.56 20.36 -6.86
C PHE A 154 -5.44 20.93 -7.74
N GLY A 155 -5.76 21.50 -8.92
CA GLY A 155 -4.78 22.01 -9.86
C GLY A 155 -4.01 20.92 -10.61
N GLU A 156 -4.46 19.66 -10.50
CA GLU A 156 -3.81 18.49 -11.08
C GLU A 156 -4.80 17.74 -11.99
N SER A 157 -4.38 17.38 -13.20
CA SER A 157 -5.23 16.62 -14.13
C SER A 157 -5.43 15.16 -13.68
N GLU A 158 -4.53 14.66 -12.86
CA GLU A 158 -4.49 13.29 -12.35
C GLU A 158 -4.06 13.27 -10.88
N VAL A 159 -4.77 12.51 -10.06
CA VAL A 159 -4.52 12.38 -8.62
C VAL A 159 -4.69 10.92 -8.19
N LEU A 160 -4.09 10.55 -7.06
CA LEU A 160 -4.20 9.23 -6.46
C LEU A 160 -5.06 9.28 -5.20
N VAL A 161 -6.02 8.35 -5.10
CA VAL A 161 -6.99 8.25 -3.99
C VAL A 161 -6.92 6.86 -3.39
N ALA A 162 -6.71 6.75 -2.08
CA ALA A 162 -6.69 5.46 -1.40
C ALA A 162 -8.05 4.76 -1.49
N ALA A 163 -8.04 3.47 -1.77
CA ALA A 163 -9.25 2.66 -1.98
C ALA A 163 -10.22 2.74 -0.78
N LYS A 164 -9.71 2.82 0.44
CA LYS A 164 -10.53 3.01 1.65
C LYS A 164 -11.41 4.26 1.63
N HIS A 165 -10.99 5.32 0.92
CA HIS A 165 -11.75 6.57 0.81
C HIS A 165 -12.85 6.49 -0.25
N LEU A 166 -12.87 5.41 -1.04
CA LEU A 166 -13.88 5.14 -2.07
C LEU A 166 -15.01 4.24 -1.54
N VAL A 167 -14.87 3.68 -0.35
CA VAL A 167 -15.87 2.78 0.25
C VAL A 167 -17.16 3.54 0.51
N ASP A 168 -18.24 3.09 -0.16
CA ASP A 168 -19.59 3.64 -0.03
C ASP A 168 -20.57 2.65 0.63
N GLY A 169 -20.09 1.44 0.96
CA GLY A 169 -20.87 0.37 1.56
C GLY A 169 -21.93 -0.26 0.64
N LYS A 170 -21.94 0.10 -0.65
CA LYS A 170 -22.90 -0.40 -1.66
C LYS A 170 -22.21 -1.03 -2.85
N LEU A 171 -21.42 -0.24 -3.57
CA LEU A 171 -20.65 -0.67 -4.73
C LEU A 171 -19.22 -0.99 -4.33
N VAL A 172 -18.54 -0.05 -3.69
CA VAL A 172 -17.20 -0.26 -3.18
C VAL A 172 -17.29 -0.71 -1.73
N THR A 173 -16.84 -1.94 -1.46
CA THR A 173 -17.00 -2.59 -0.16
C THR A 173 -15.66 -3.05 0.40
N GLN A 174 -15.63 -3.24 1.71
CA GLN A 174 -14.50 -3.87 2.39
C GLN A 174 -14.86 -5.33 2.68
N ASP A 175 -14.07 -6.27 2.16
CA ASP A 175 -14.32 -7.70 2.23
C ASP A 175 -13.53 -8.31 3.39
N ALA A 176 -14.14 -8.42 4.56
CA ALA A 176 -13.53 -9.04 5.73
C ALA A 176 -13.78 -10.55 5.80
N GLY A 177 -12.83 -11.28 6.36
CA GLY A 177 -12.92 -12.71 6.70
C GLY A 177 -11.94 -13.60 5.94
N GLY A 178 -11.48 -14.66 6.60
CA GLY A 178 -10.44 -15.56 6.10
C GLY A 178 -9.06 -14.88 6.02
N ASP A 179 -8.22 -15.38 5.13
CA ASP A 179 -6.89 -14.83 4.85
C ASP A 179 -6.87 -14.14 3.49
N VAL A 180 -6.05 -13.10 3.38
CA VAL A 180 -5.75 -12.43 2.12
C VAL A 180 -4.25 -12.45 1.85
N THR A 181 -3.89 -12.78 0.62
CA THR A 181 -2.51 -12.62 0.15
C THR A 181 -2.38 -11.29 -0.57
N TYR A 182 -1.42 -10.49 -0.15
CA TYR A 182 -1.08 -9.22 -0.74
C TYR A 182 0.22 -9.32 -1.52
N ILE A 183 0.25 -8.72 -2.71
CA ILE A 183 1.39 -8.72 -3.63
C ILE A 183 1.81 -7.29 -3.90
N HIS A 184 3.06 -6.97 -3.57
CA HIS A 184 3.72 -5.71 -3.88
C HIS A 184 4.48 -5.83 -5.20
N MET A 185 4.44 -4.81 -6.04
CA MET A 185 5.17 -4.73 -7.29
C MET A 185 5.81 -3.35 -7.43
N MET A 186 7.14 -3.31 -7.59
CA MET A 186 7.94 -2.09 -7.61
C MET A 186 8.80 -2.01 -8.87
N PHE A 187 9.03 -0.80 -9.34
CA PHE A 187 9.85 -0.46 -10.50
C PHE A 187 11.08 0.35 -10.08
N GLU A 188 11.81 0.91 -11.03
CA GLU A 188 12.94 1.82 -10.76
C GLU A 188 12.45 3.12 -10.11
N GLU A 189 11.29 3.62 -10.56
CA GLU A 189 10.59 4.78 -10.02
C GLU A 189 9.14 4.38 -9.68
N HIS A 190 8.42 5.25 -8.98
CA HIS A 190 7.01 5.05 -8.70
C HIS A 190 6.16 5.21 -9.97
N GLU A 191 5.46 4.16 -10.35
CA GLU A 191 4.72 4.08 -11.61
C GLU A 191 3.21 4.02 -11.39
N VAL A 192 2.47 4.51 -12.37
CA VAL A 192 1.05 4.17 -12.54
C VAL A 192 0.94 3.02 -13.54
N VAL A 193 0.33 1.92 -13.11
CA VAL A 193 0.12 0.70 -13.88
C VAL A 193 -1.37 0.46 -14.15
N TYR A 194 -1.70 -0.52 -14.99
CA TYR A 194 -3.08 -0.87 -15.27
C TYR A 194 -3.39 -2.24 -14.68
N ALA A 195 -4.26 -2.24 -13.65
CA ALA A 195 -4.77 -3.43 -12.97
C ALA A 195 -6.26 -3.60 -13.28
N GLU A 196 -6.65 -4.74 -13.84
CA GLU A 196 -7.98 -4.98 -14.42
C GLU A 196 -8.40 -3.86 -15.38
N GLY A 197 -7.43 -3.17 -15.99
CA GLY A 197 -7.60 -2.02 -16.87
C GLY A 197 -7.77 -0.67 -16.16
N ALA A 198 -7.95 -0.64 -14.85
CA ALA A 198 -7.95 0.59 -14.07
C ALA A 198 -6.51 1.08 -13.82
N ALA A 199 -6.29 2.40 -13.93
CA ALA A 199 -5.02 3.00 -13.59
C ALA A 199 -4.85 3.06 -12.07
N THR A 200 -3.76 2.50 -11.56
CA THR A 200 -3.47 2.40 -10.13
C THR A 200 -1.97 2.53 -9.86
N GLU A 201 -1.60 2.82 -8.63
CA GLU A 201 -0.19 2.95 -8.27
C GLU A 201 0.55 1.61 -8.23
N SER A 202 1.86 1.63 -8.47
CA SER A 202 2.79 0.59 -8.09
C SER A 202 3.18 0.76 -6.61
N PHE A 203 3.95 -0.17 -6.06
CA PHE A 203 4.47 -0.02 -4.71
C PHE A 203 5.49 1.12 -4.64
N HIS A 204 5.28 2.06 -3.70
CA HIS A 204 6.23 3.10 -3.32
C HIS A 204 6.80 2.76 -1.95
N PRO A 205 8.14 2.60 -1.82
CA PRO A 205 8.78 2.23 -0.54
C PRO A 205 8.92 3.42 0.41
N GLY A 206 8.12 4.47 0.28
CA GLY A 206 8.07 5.57 1.24
C GLY A 206 7.76 5.06 2.63
N GLU A 207 7.79 5.95 3.61
CA GLU A 207 7.69 5.66 5.06
C GLU A 207 6.63 4.60 5.42
N VAL A 208 5.52 4.61 4.73
CA VAL A 208 4.40 3.69 4.90
C VAL A 208 4.59 2.35 4.17
N GLY A 209 5.30 2.34 3.04
CA GLY A 209 5.41 1.16 2.19
C GLY A 209 6.33 0.07 2.75
N LEU A 210 7.45 0.45 3.34
CA LEU A 210 8.43 -0.51 3.87
C LEU A 210 7.89 -1.31 5.07
N SER A 211 6.94 -0.75 5.80
CA SER A 211 6.29 -1.40 6.93
C SER A 211 5.44 -2.60 6.53
N ALA A 212 4.93 -2.57 5.33
CA ALA A 212 4.10 -3.64 4.79
C ALA A 212 4.92 -4.86 4.34
N VAL A 213 6.25 -4.72 4.28
CA VAL A 213 7.16 -5.72 3.69
C VAL A 213 7.85 -6.52 4.79
N SER A 214 7.83 -7.87 4.70
CA SER A 214 8.53 -8.72 5.65
C SER A 214 10.04 -8.47 5.67
N TYR A 215 10.69 -8.70 6.80
CA TYR A 215 12.13 -8.45 6.96
C TYR A 215 12.99 -9.08 5.84
N PRO A 216 12.81 -10.38 5.45
CA PRO A 216 13.59 -10.96 4.36
C PRO A 216 13.33 -10.30 3.00
N ALA A 217 12.10 -9.83 2.77
CA ALA A 217 11.73 -9.14 1.52
C ALA A 217 12.30 -7.71 1.50
N ARG A 218 12.34 -7.04 2.66
CA ARG A 218 12.96 -5.72 2.84
C ARG A 218 14.47 -5.76 2.63
N GLU A 219 15.16 -6.79 3.14
CA GLU A 219 16.59 -6.96 2.88
C GLU A 219 16.91 -7.18 1.39
N LYS A 220 16.06 -7.90 0.67
CA LYS A 220 16.17 -8.02 -0.79
C LYS A 220 15.94 -6.69 -1.50
N LEU A 221 14.99 -5.90 -1.01
CA LEU A 221 14.72 -4.55 -1.52
C LEU A 221 15.95 -3.65 -1.31
N PHE A 222 16.53 -3.62 -0.11
CA PHE A 222 17.75 -2.85 0.20
C PHE A 222 18.99 -3.33 -0.55
N ALA A 223 19.03 -4.59 -0.97
CA ALA A 223 20.10 -5.08 -1.84
C ALA A 223 19.97 -4.53 -3.28
N LEU A 224 18.75 -4.25 -3.73
CA LEU A 224 18.47 -3.65 -5.05
C LEU A 224 18.54 -2.12 -5.03
N PHE A 225 18.13 -1.50 -3.91
CA PHE A 225 18.06 -0.06 -3.69
C PHE A 225 18.76 0.29 -2.37
N PRO A 226 20.13 0.27 -2.36
CA PRO A 226 20.90 0.46 -1.11
C PRO A 226 20.65 1.80 -0.43
N GLU A 227 20.31 2.83 -1.20
CA GLU A 227 19.99 4.17 -0.73
C GLU A 227 18.80 4.20 0.23
N LEU A 228 17.82 3.31 0.04
CA LEU A 228 16.62 3.21 0.88
C LEU A 228 16.93 2.79 2.32
N ARG A 229 18.08 2.16 2.56
CA ARG A 229 18.50 1.78 3.92
C ARG A 229 18.85 2.99 4.79
N SER A 230 19.36 4.03 4.19
CA SER A 230 19.79 5.26 4.88
C SER A 230 18.84 6.44 4.67
N ASN A 231 18.08 6.41 3.58
CA ASN A 231 17.14 7.47 3.22
C ASN A 231 15.98 6.88 2.42
N ILE A 232 14.86 6.64 3.08
CA ILE A 232 13.64 6.12 2.46
C ILE A 232 13.12 7.04 1.35
N GLY A 233 13.26 8.37 1.52
CA GLY A 233 12.94 9.35 0.49
C GLY A 233 13.83 9.30 -0.76
N GLY A 234 14.91 8.52 -0.73
CA GLY A 234 15.84 8.34 -1.86
C GLY A 234 15.22 7.65 -3.09
N TYR A 235 14.06 6.97 -2.95
CA TYR A 235 13.35 6.40 -4.08
C TYR A 235 12.72 7.45 -5.02
N GLY A 236 12.59 8.68 -4.57
CA GLY A 236 12.02 9.77 -5.36
C GLY A 236 10.56 10.08 -5.01
N GLN A 237 9.98 10.94 -5.85
CA GLN A 237 8.62 11.41 -5.62
C GLN A 237 7.58 10.39 -6.10
N THR A 238 6.37 10.52 -5.57
CA THR A 238 5.22 9.76 -6.04
C THR A 238 4.82 10.17 -7.47
N ALA A 239 4.33 9.22 -8.27
CA ALA A 239 3.95 9.44 -9.67
C ALA A 239 2.87 10.52 -9.82
N ARG A 240 1.99 10.66 -8.83
CA ARG A 240 0.94 11.70 -8.76
C ARG A 240 0.74 12.15 -7.33
N ARG A 241 0.11 13.33 -7.15
CA ARG A 241 -0.33 13.84 -5.85
C ARG A 241 -1.32 12.86 -5.20
N TYR A 242 -1.11 12.59 -3.92
CA TYR A 242 -2.06 11.85 -3.08
C TYR A 242 -3.13 12.77 -2.53
N LEU A 243 -4.38 12.33 -2.58
CA LEU A 243 -5.47 13.03 -1.94
C LEU A 243 -5.67 12.53 -0.51
N LYS A 244 -5.82 13.48 0.39
CA LYS A 244 -6.28 13.22 1.77
C LYS A 244 -7.76 12.84 1.76
N ARG A 245 -8.24 12.23 2.85
CA ARG A 245 -9.63 11.79 2.97
C ARG A 245 -10.64 12.88 2.60
N HIS A 246 -10.53 14.06 3.20
CA HIS A 246 -11.45 15.17 2.96
C HIS A 246 -11.38 15.72 1.51
N GLU A 247 -10.23 15.57 0.84
CA GLU A 247 -10.07 15.91 -0.58
C GLU A 247 -10.75 14.85 -1.46
N ALA A 248 -10.57 13.56 -1.13
CA ALA A 248 -11.18 12.45 -1.85
C ALA A 248 -12.71 12.51 -1.83
N GLU A 249 -13.30 12.91 -0.69
CA GLU A 249 -14.74 13.11 -0.53
C GLU A 249 -15.30 14.14 -1.54
N LEU A 250 -14.50 15.12 -1.97
CA LEU A 250 -14.91 16.10 -2.97
C LEU A 250 -15.00 15.53 -4.40
N LEU A 251 -14.34 14.38 -4.67
CA LEU A 251 -14.45 13.70 -5.96
C LEU A 251 -15.70 12.82 -6.07
N SER A 252 -16.26 12.39 -4.94
CA SER A 252 -17.32 11.36 -4.85
C SER A 252 -18.75 11.89 -5.06
N VAL A 253 -18.95 13.12 -5.56
CA VAL A 253 -20.28 13.73 -5.77
C VAL A 253 -20.72 13.69 -7.22
#